data_ef760298f2460671ed33c48cfd07d97c
#
_entry.id   ef760298f2460671ed33c48cfd07d97c
#
_cell.length_a   1.000
_cell.length_b   1.000
_cell.length_c   1.000
_cell.angle_alpha   90.00
_cell.angle_beta   90.00
_cell.angle_gamma   90.00
#
_symmetry.space_group_name_H-M   'P 1'
#
loop_
_entity.id
_entity.type
_entity.pdbx_description
1 polymer ?
#
loop_
_entity_poly.entity_id
_entity_poly.type
_entity_poly.pdbx_seq_one_letter_code
_entity_poly.pdbx_strand_id
1 'polypeptide(L)'
;MTRPLDGIRVLDFTRHMAGPYGTQLLGDYGADVIKVESLPHGDGSRQVGTAFVGDESALFLIWNRGKKSIALDMRSPEGLEVVHRIAETVDVVFTSYRPGVADDIGVGYEALSALNDQIVYVSVTAFGPDGPLAPYPGTDPVCLLYTSPSPRD
;
A
#
# COMPACT_ATOMS: atom_id res chain seq x y z
N MET A 1 1.35 -22.36 18.02
CA MET A 1 0.38 -21.30 18.43
C MET A 1 -0.13 -20.67 17.16
N THR A 2 -1.44 -20.59 16.96
CA THR A 2 -2.07 -19.82 15.88
C THR A 2 -1.92 -18.33 16.18
N ARG A 3 -1.50 -17.54 15.18
CA ARG A 3 -1.42 -16.07 15.29
C ARG A 3 -2.81 -15.48 15.05
N PRO A 4 -3.10 -14.28 15.55
CA PRO A 4 -4.43 -13.67 15.47
C PRO A 4 -5.01 -13.54 14.05
N LEU A 5 -4.16 -13.36 13.04
CA LEU A 5 -4.56 -13.17 11.64
C LEU A 5 -4.15 -14.35 10.73
N ASP A 6 -3.86 -15.53 11.31
CA ASP A 6 -3.60 -16.72 10.50
C ASP A 6 -4.83 -17.03 9.62
N GLY A 7 -4.62 -17.15 8.31
CA GLY A 7 -5.66 -17.41 7.30
C GLY A 7 -6.19 -16.13 6.62
N ILE A 8 -5.92 -14.95 7.16
CA ILE A 8 -6.27 -13.68 6.51
C ILE A 8 -5.26 -13.35 5.40
N ARG A 9 -5.77 -12.98 4.22
CA ARG A 9 -4.98 -12.58 3.06
C ARG A 9 -5.15 -11.10 2.76
N VAL A 10 -4.05 -10.39 2.54
CA VAL A 10 -4.00 -8.95 2.31
C VAL A 10 -3.36 -8.65 0.96
N LEU A 11 -4.05 -7.88 0.11
CA LEU A 11 -3.53 -7.30 -1.11
C LEU A 11 -3.07 -5.87 -0.84
N ASP A 12 -1.78 -5.62 -0.98
CA ASP A 12 -1.12 -4.39 -0.56
C ASP A 12 -0.62 -3.57 -1.76
N PHE A 13 -1.34 -2.49 -2.09
CA PHE A 13 -0.94 -1.49 -3.10
C PHE A 13 -0.24 -0.28 -2.49
N THR A 14 0.09 -0.32 -1.22
CA THR A 14 0.65 0.84 -0.53
C THR A 14 2.11 1.07 -0.89
N ARG A 15 2.57 2.31 -0.72
CA ARG A 15 3.92 2.74 -1.05
C ARG A 15 4.54 3.56 0.08
N HIS A 16 5.86 3.64 0.05
CA HIS A 16 6.69 4.39 0.98
C HIS A 16 6.66 3.84 2.40
N MET A 17 6.00 4.52 3.37
CA MET A 17 6.10 4.18 4.79
C MET A 17 4.77 3.80 5.44
N ALA A 18 3.82 4.73 5.54
CA ALA A 18 2.65 4.57 6.42
C ALA A 18 1.80 3.34 6.09
N GLY A 19 1.43 3.17 4.81
CA GLY A 19 0.69 2.00 4.35
C GLY A 19 1.49 0.70 4.47
N PRO A 20 2.73 0.63 3.94
CA PRO A 20 3.57 -0.55 4.08
C PRO A 20 3.82 -0.98 5.52
N TYR A 21 4.01 -0.03 6.44
CA TYR A 21 4.15 -0.34 7.87
C TYR A 21 2.86 -0.95 8.45
N GLY A 22 1.69 -0.39 8.08
CA GLY A 22 0.40 -0.95 8.50
C GLY A 22 0.21 -2.39 8.03
N THR A 23 0.45 -2.66 6.75
CA THR A 23 0.31 -4.01 6.19
C THR A 23 1.38 -4.98 6.68
N GLN A 24 2.58 -4.48 7.04
CA GLN A 24 3.61 -5.27 7.69
C GLN A 24 3.17 -5.74 9.09
N LEU A 25 2.54 -4.87 9.89
CA LEU A 25 1.99 -5.26 11.19
C LEU A 25 0.96 -6.38 11.04
N LEU A 26 0.08 -6.33 10.02
CA LEU A 26 -0.84 -7.44 9.74
C LEU A 26 -0.08 -8.73 9.46
N GLY A 27 1.00 -8.68 8.68
CA GLY A 27 1.88 -9.82 8.44
C GLY A 27 2.54 -10.36 9.71
N ASP A 28 3.00 -9.50 10.61
CA ASP A 28 3.58 -9.89 11.91
C ASP A 28 2.54 -10.62 12.78
N TYR A 29 1.25 -10.24 12.68
CA TYR A 29 0.14 -10.92 13.34
C TYR A 29 -0.39 -12.16 12.61
N GLY A 30 0.19 -12.52 11.47
CA GLY A 30 -0.11 -13.79 10.79
C GLY A 30 -0.76 -13.69 9.43
N ALA A 31 -1.13 -12.51 8.96
CA ALA A 31 -1.72 -12.36 7.64
C ALA A 31 -0.72 -12.71 6.51
N ASP A 32 -1.24 -13.28 5.42
CA ASP A 32 -0.51 -13.50 4.18
C ASP A 32 -0.58 -12.23 3.32
N VAL A 33 0.47 -11.42 3.33
CA VAL A 33 0.50 -10.13 2.64
C VAL A 33 1.15 -10.27 1.27
N ILE A 34 0.41 -9.89 0.22
CA ILE A 34 0.87 -9.83 -1.18
C ILE A 34 0.98 -8.36 -1.58
N LYS A 35 2.20 -7.88 -1.72
CA LYS A 35 2.49 -6.52 -2.17
C LYS A 35 2.53 -6.46 -3.69
N VAL A 36 1.73 -5.58 -4.28
CA VAL A 36 1.77 -5.28 -5.71
C VAL A 36 2.63 -4.04 -5.95
N GLU A 37 3.63 -4.20 -6.77
CA GLU A 37 4.59 -3.16 -7.11
C GLU A 37 4.50 -2.78 -8.59
N SER A 38 4.66 -1.50 -8.90
CA SER A 38 4.61 -1.02 -10.29
C SER A 38 5.93 -1.26 -11.00
N LEU A 39 5.87 -1.73 -12.23
CA LEU A 39 7.03 -1.76 -13.12
C LEU A 39 7.41 -0.33 -13.57
N PRO A 40 8.72 -0.07 -13.89
CA PRO A 40 9.86 -0.99 -13.77
C PRO A 40 10.58 -0.96 -12.41
N HIS A 41 10.26 -0.02 -11.53
CA HIS A 41 11.11 0.30 -10.37
C HIS A 41 10.58 -0.19 -9.01
N GLY A 42 9.36 -0.72 -8.97
CA GLY A 42 8.74 -1.15 -7.72
C GLY A 42 8.29 -0.01 -6.82
N ASP A 43 8.33 -0.25 -5.51
CA ASP A 43 8.08 0.77 -4.49
C ASP A 43 9.24 1.78 -4.45
N GLY A 44 8.90 3.09 -4.43
CA GLY A 44 9.91 4.14 -4.37
C GLY A 44 10.84 4.04 -3.15
N SER A 45 10.39 3.43 -2.06
CA SER A 45 11.22 3.21 -0.86
C SER A 45 12.40 2.26 -1.09
N ARG A 46 12.43 1.49 -2.19
CA ARG A 46 13.59 0.64 -2.55
C ARG A 46 14.85 1.45 -2.83
N GLN A 47 14.69 2.70 -3.28
CA GLN A 47 15.78 3.57 -3.71
C GLN A 47 16.02 4.76 -2.77
N VAL A 48 15.28 4.86 -1.66
CA VAL A 48 15.34 5.99 -0.72
C VAL A 48 16.12 5.59 0.53
N GLY A 49 16.87 6.57 1.07
CA GLY A 49 17.64 6.40 2.31
C GLY A 49 19.15 6.37 2.07
N THR A 50 19.89 6.25 3.17
CA THR A 50 21.36 6.26 3.17
C THR A 50 21.97 4.90 3.54
N ALA A 51 21.14 3.98 4.02
CA ALA A 51 21.55 2.63 4.41
C ALA A 51 20.95 1.60 3.43
N PHE A 52 21.79 0.73 2.92
CA PHE A 52 21.42 -0.33 1.97
C PHE A 52 21.97 -1.68 2.43
N VAL A 53 21.25 -2.75 2.11
CA VAL A 53 21.69 -4.13 2.26
C VAL A 53 21.70 -4.75 0.85
N GLY A 54 22.87 -4.90 0.26
CA GLY A 54 23.01 -5.12 -1.18
C GLY A 54 22.44 -3.93 -1.96
N ASP A 55 21.54 -4.20 -2.89
CA ASP A 55 20.89 -3.16 -3.72
C ASP A 55 19.56 -2.66 -3.14
N GLU A 56 19.15 -3.15 -1.97
CA GLU A 56 17.86 -2.81 -1.36
C GLU A 56 18.02 -1.81 -0.21
N SER A 57 17.18 -0.78 -0.21
CA SER A 57 17.11 0.17 0.89
C SER A 57 16.71 -0.50 2.20
N ALA A 58 17.41 -0.18 3.27
CA ALA A 58 17.06 -0.63 4.61
C ALA A 58 15.63 -0.19 5.02
N LEU A 59 15.17 0.96 4.53
CA LEU A 59 13.80 1.44 4.78
C LEU A 59 12.76 0.53 4.12
N PHE A 60 12.99 0.11 2.87
CA PHE A 60 12.11 -0.85 2.21
C PHE A 60 12.06 -2.17 2.98
N LEU A 61 13.21 -2.71 3.37
CA LEU A 61 13.30 -3.98 4.10
C LEU A 61 12.59 -3.93 5.46
N ILE A 62 12.71 -2.81 6.19
CA ILE A 62 12.06 -2.64 7.49
C ILE A 62 10.53 -2.68 7.35
N TRP A 63 9.95 -1.98 6.37
CA TRP A 63 8.49 -1.84 6.25
C TRP A 63 7.83 -2.92 5.39
N ASN A 64 8.61 -3.78 4.76
CA ASN A 64 8.07 -4.82 3.87
C ASN A 64 8.54 -6.24 4.19
N ARG A 65 9.19 -6.42 5.35
CA ARG A 65 9.61 -7.77 5.78
C ARG A 65 8.41 -8.72 5.86
N GLY A 66 8.62 -9.97 5.45
CA GLY A 66 7.62 -11.02 5.54
C GLY A 66 6.52 -10.97 4.47
N LYS A 67 6.49 -9.94 3.62
CA LYS A 67 5.54 -9.86 2.50
C LYS A 67 6.04 -10.65 1.28
N LYS A 68 5.10 -11.19 0.52
CA LYS A 68 5.33 -11.63 -0.86
C LYS A 68 5.22 -10.40 -1.77
N SER A 69 6.02 -10.34 -2.81
CA SER A 69 5.98 -9.24 -3.79
C SER A 69 5.71 -9.77 -5.19
N ILE A 70 4.88 -9.03 -5.93
CA ILE A 70 4.65 -9.22 -7.35
C ILE A 70 4.76 -7.86 -8.06
N ALA A 71 5.59 -7.78 -9.12
CA ALA A 71 5.73 -6.59 -9.94
C ALA A 71 4.87 -6.70 -11.20
N LEU A 72 3.96 -5.74 -11.40
CA LEU A 72 2.99 -5.75 -12.49
C LEU A 72 2.85 -4.34 -13.10
N ASP A 73 2.61 -4.29 -14.41
CA ASP A 73 2.06 -3.10 -15.04
C ASP A 73 0.53 -3.12 -14.94
N MET A 74 0.00 -2.48 -13.89
CA MET A 74 -1.45 -2.39 -13.68
C MET A 74 -2.20 -1.51 -14.71
N ARG A 75 -1.47 -0.83 -15.59
CA ARG A 75 -2.08 -0.08 -16.71
C ARG A 75 -2.29 -0.96 -17.94
N SER A 76 -1.64 -2.10 -18.00
CA SER A 76 -1.92 -3.10 -19.04
C SER A 76 -3.14 -3.95 -18.65
N PRO A 77 -3.96 -4.35 -19.61
CA PRO A 77 -5.09 -5.26 -19.36
C PRO A 77 -4.67 -6.56 -18.67
N GLU A 78 -3.54 -7.12 -19.08
CA GLU A 78 -3.02 -8.38 -18.56
C GLU A 78 -2.57 -8.25 -17.10
N GLY A 79 -1.89 -7.13 -16.77
CA GLY A 79 -1.45 -6.86 -15.39
C GLY A 79 -2.65 -6.62 -14.47
N LEU A 80 -3.67 -5.90 -14.94
CA LEU A 80 -4.90 -5.66 -14.20
C LEU A 80 -5.70 -6.96 -14.00
N GLU A 81 -5.77 -7.84 -15.00
CA GLU A 81 -6.41 -9.16 -14.88
C GLU A 81 -5.76 -10.00 -13.77
N VAL A 82 -4.43 -10.01 -13.68
CA VAL A 82 -3.73 -10.71 -12.59
C VAL A 82 -4.12 -10.16 -11.23
N VAL A 83 -4.20 -8.83 -11.09
CA VAL A 83 -4.63 -8.19 -9.85
C VAL A 83 -6.07 -8.58 -9.49
N HIS A 84 -6.99 -8.56 -10.44
CA HIS A 84 -8.39 -8.92 -10.24
C HIS A 84 -8.52 -10.38 -9.77
N ARG A 85 -7.80 -11.32 -10.37
CA ARG A 85 -7.77 -12.72 -9.95
C ARG A 85 -7.23 -12.90 -8.52
N ILE A 86 -6.27 -12.09 -8.11
CA ILE A 86 -5.80 -12.10 -6.71
C ILE A 86 -6.89 -11.54 -5.79
N ALA A 87 -7.56 -10.44 -6.19
CA ALA A 87 -8.60 -9.78 -5.41
C ALA A 87 -9.80 -10.69 -5.08
N GLU A 88 -10.15 -11.62 -5.96
CA GLU A 88 -11.17 -12.64 -5.71
C GLU A 88 -10.87 -13.54 -4.49
N THR A 89 -9.62 -13.58 -4.05
CA THR A 89 -9.13 -14.55 -3.05
C THR A 89 -8.57 -13.90 -1.79
N VAL A 90 -8.66 -12.58 -1.64
CA VAL A 90 -8.13 -11.86 -0.48
C VAL A 90 -9.25 -11.30 0.38
N ASP A 91 -9.00 -11.13 1.66
CA ASP A 91 -9.97 -10.60 2.63
C ASP A 91 -9.85 -9.08 2.76
N VAL A 92 -8.64 -8.54 2.56
CA VAL A 92 -8.35 -7.14 2.80
C VAL A 92 -7.54 -6.55 1.65
N VAL A 93 -7.89 -5.33 1.24
CA VAL A 93 -7.11 -4.52 0.29
C VAL A 93 -6.65 -3.24 0.98
N PHE A 94 -5.37 -2.93 0.84
CA PHE A 94 -4.77 -1.66 1.29
C PHE A 94 -4.27 -0.84 0.12
N THR A 95 -4.66 0.42 0.06
CA THR A 95 -4.13 1.39 -0.91
C THR A 95 -3.58 2.63 -0.21
N SER A 96 -2.58 3.27 -0.81
CA SER A 96 -2.10 4.60 -0.42
C SER A 96 -2.11 5.57 -1.59
N TYR A 97 -2.98 5.34 -2.55
CA TYR A 97 -3.18 6.25 -3.67
C TYR A 97 -3.94 7.50 -3.24
N ARG A 98 -3.71 8.60 -3.96
CA ARG A 98 -4.57 9.78 -3.84
C ARG A 98 -5.99 9.43 -4.30
N PRO A 99 -7.01 10.14 -3.77
CA PRO A 99 -8.40 9.92 -4.19
C PRO A 99 -8.54 9.92 -5.72
N GLY A 100 -9.33 8.97 -6.24
CA GLY A 100 -9.57 8.75 -7.68
C GLY A 100 -8.53 7.89 -8.39
N VAL A 101 -7.28 7.86 -7.95
CA VAL A 101 -6.22 7.11 -8.67
C VAL A 101 -6.46 5.59 -8.68
N ALA A 102 -6.96 5.03 -7.58
CA ALA A 102 -7.29 3.60 -7.54
C ALA A 102 -8.42 3.25 -8.51
N ASP A 103 -9.41 4.13 -8.64
CA ASP A 103 -10.54 3.97 -9.57
C ASP A 103 -10.06 4.06 -11.02
N ASP A 104 -9.22 5.05 -11.33
CA ASP A 104 -8.65 5.26 -12.67
C ASP A 104 -7.85 4.06 -13.19
N ILE A 105 -7.20 3.31 -12.30
CA ILE A 105 -6.42 2.12 -12.66
C ILE A 105 -7.19 0.81 -12.48
N GLY A 106 -8.47 0.87 -12.10
CA GLY A 106 -9.33 -0.30 -11.99
C GLY A 106 -9.13 -1.17 -10.75
N VAL A 107 -8.54 -0.60 -9.68
CA VAL A 107 -8.35 -1.27 -8.37
C VAL A 107 -9.06 -0.54 -7.23
N GLY A 108 -10.01 0.33 -7.55
CA GLY A 108 -10.86 1.01 -6.57
C GLY A 108 -11.87 0.07 -5.92
N TYR A 109 -12.54 0.57 -4.88
CA TYR A 109 -13.49 -0.21 -4.09
C TYR A 109 -14.59 -0.84 -4.93
N GLU A 110 -15.24 -0.05 -5.80
CA GLU A 110 -16.35 -0.53 -6.64
C GLU A 110 -15.93 -1.67 -7.58
N ALA A 111 -14.74 -1.56 -8.18
CA ALA A 111 -14.22 -2.58 -9.08
C ALA A 111 -13.90 -3.88 -8.33
N LEU A 112 -13.25 -3.79 -7.16
CA LEU A 112 -12.82 -4.97 -6.43
C LEU A 112 -13.94 -5.60 -5.61
N SER A 113 -14.88 -4.81 -5.06
CA SER A 113 -16.06 -5.34 -4.37
C SER A 113 -17.05 -6.06 -5.31
N ALA A 114 -17.06 -5.68 -6.59
CA ALA A 114 -17.82 -6.43 -7.60
C ALA A 114 -17.27 -7.85 -7.85
N LEU A 115 -15.98 -8.08 -7.58
CA LEU A 115 -15.32 -9.39 -7.69
C LEU A 115 -15.41 -10.19 -6.38
N ASN A 116 -15.39 -9.50 -5.24
CA ASN A 116 -15.43 -10.10 -3.92
C ASN A 116 -16.19 -9.16 -2.95
N ASP A 117 -17.45 -9.46 -2.68
CA ASP A 117 -18.35 -8.64 -1.85
C ASP A 117 -18.03 -8.67 -0.36
N GLN A 118 -17.13 -9.54 0.09
CA GLN A 118 -16.66 -9.64 1.48
C GLN A 118 -15.39 -8.82 1.73
N ILE A 119 -14.88 -8.10 0.73
CA ILE A 119 -13.59 -7.43 0.82
C ILE A 119 -13.62 -6.24 1.81
N VAL A 120 -12.63 -6.16 2.68
CA VAL A 120 -12.39 -4.97 3.51
C VAL A 120 -11.41 -4.07 2.76
N TYR A 121 -11.86 -2.91 2.33
CA TYR A 121 -11.05 -1.96 1.55
C TYR A 121 -10.57 -0.80 2.42
N VAL A 122 -9.25 -0.65 2.54
CA VAL A 122 -8.60 0.39 3.36
C VAL A 122 -7.85 1.36 2.46
N SER A 123 -8.24 2.63 2.51
CA SER A 123 -7.53 3.71 1.80
C SER A 123 -6.81 4.61 2.80
N VAL A 124 -5.49 4.68 2.69
CA VAL A 124 -4.63 5.54 3.51
C VAL A 124 -4.30 6.80 2.72
N THR A 125 -4.89 7.91 3.09
CA THR A 125 -4.67 9.21 2.44
C THR A 125 -4.10 10.23 3.43
N ALA A 126 -3.37 11.23 2.92
CA ALA A 126 -2.78 12.26 3.77
C ALA A 126 -3.82 13.25 4.33
N PHE A 127 -4.87 13.55 3.55
CA PHE A 127 -5.81 14.62 3.85
C PHE A 127 -7.27 14.17 3.81
N GLY A 128 -7.52 12.85 3.81
CA GLY A 128 -8.86 12.29 3.67
C GLY A 128 -9.31 12.16 2.21
N PRO A 129 -10.48 11.52 1.99
CA PRO A 129 -11.02 11.30 0.64
C PRO A 129 -11.59 12.59 0.03
N ASP A 130 -12.00 13.56 0.85
CA ASP A 130 -12.73 14.76 0.45
C ASP A 130 -12.06 16.03 0.97
N GLY A 131 -12.46 17.16 0.39
CA GLY A 131 -12.02 18.48 0.81
C GLY A 131 -10.92 19.08 -0.07
N PRO A 132 -10.58 20.36 0.17
CA PRO A 132 -9.70 21.11 -0.74
C PRO A 132 -8.27 20.58 -0.81
N LEU A 133 -7.80 19.84 0.18
CA LEU A 133 -6.47 19.25 0.21
C LEU A 133 -6.41 17.80 -0.27
N ALA A 134 -7.55 17.13 -0.44
CA ALA A 134 -7.61 15.73 -0.85
C ALA A 134 -6.78 15.37 -2.09
N PRO A 135 -6.73 16.18 -3.17
CA PRO A 135 -5.95 15.87 -4.37
C PRO A 135 -4.44 16.08 -4.21
N TYR A 136 -3.98 16.70 -3.12
CA TYR A 136 -2.57 16.98 -2.94
C TYR A 136 -1.78 15.78 -2.39
N PRO A 137 -0.51 15.64 -2.77
CA PRO A 137 0.35 14.61 -2.19
C PRO A 137 0.68 14.93 -0.74
N GLY A 138 0.51 13.96 0.15
CA GLY A 138 1.02 14.03 1.52
C GLY A 138 2.39 13.40 1.58
N THR A 139 3.38 14.18 1.96
CA THR A 139 4.75 13.73 2.23
C THR A 139 5.14 14.13 3.64
N ASP A 140 6.11 13.42 4.25
CA ASP A 140 6.56 13.72 5.61
C ASP A 140 6.86 15.22 5.85
N PRO A 141 7.60 15.93 4.95
CA PRO A 141 7.84 17.36 5.15
C PRO A 141 6.55 18.19 5.25
N VAL A 142 5.52 17.87 4.47
CA VAL A 142 4.23 18.57 4.51
C VAL A 142 3.47 18.23 5.79
N CYS A 143 3.42 16.96 6.19
CA CYS A 143 2.75 16.54 7.41
C CYS A 143 3.44 17.12 8.66
N LEU A 144 4.75 17.13 8.71
CA LEU A 144 5.54 17.63 9.84
C LEU A 144 5.45 19.14 10.00
N LEU A 145 5.29 19.91 8.92
CA LEU A 145 5.07 21.35 8.99
C LEU A 145 3.80 21.75 9.73
N TYR A 146 2.78 20.88 9.72
CA TYR A 146 1.50 21.13 10.39
C TYR A 146 1.37 20.50 11.77
N THR A 147 2.12 19.45 12.05
CA THR A 147 1.91 18.60 13.24
C THR A 147 3.05 18.60 14.23
N SER A 148 4.24 19.01 13.82
CA SER A 148 5.40 19.11 14.72
C SER A 148 5.50 20.52 15.30
N PRO A 149 5.68 20.66 16.62
CA PRO A 149 5.99 21.94 17.22
C PRO A 149 7.31 22.46 16.63
N SER A 150 7.28 23.64 16.07
CA SER A 150 8.49 24.30 15.61
C SER A 150 9.29 24.79 16.82
N PRO A 151 10.61 24.59 16.87
CA PRO A 151 11.43 25.19 17.93
C PRO A 151 11.50 26.72 17.85
N ARG A 152 10.76 27.34 16.92
CA ARG A 152 10.64 28.80 16.75
C ARG A 152 9.31 29.37 17.21
N ASP A 153 8.38 28.52 17.61
CA ASP A 153 7.12 28.86 18.26
C ASP A 153 7.29 28.75 19.78
#